data_319d8dcecd64f339da0e1b6d540a34fe
#
_entry.id   319d8dcecd64f339da0e1b6d540a34fe
#
_cell.length_a   1.000
_cell.length_b   1.000
_cell.length_c   1.000
_cell.angle_alpha   90.00
_cell.angle_beta   90.00
_cell.angle_gamma   90.00
#
_symmetry.space_group_name_H-M   'P 1'
#
loop_
_entity.id
_entity.type
_entity.pdbx_description
1 polymer ?
#
loop_
_entity_poly.entity_id
_entity_poly.type
_entity_poly.pdbx_seq_one_letter_code
_entity_poly.pdbx_strand_id
1 'polypeptide(L)'
;MLDRFNRRLLFGALFSFLVLLFAPLFFWAVEHGRSADVHSIGDAYGWLLRTLFENSSPYKLKSQFGFVSYWTVRVAGVSLVAFMTATIAARFVNTVIRQGAGMGMYKGSGHVLVCGWSRKGPEIVRELRAREVEDPRELVILADRESTPLDEKGITFIRGNPSSADDLARAGLERVSTVIVLADESNVSNEPDDVDARSLLTTLAVETINHEAYSCVEVIKSENRVHFERTHADELVVSAELTGALLAASARTHGLTDVIADLLTHPEGQELYRIPLPAELVNQSTRHALDVLKDQYDSLLVGVFLNEDRCTVNPPNDTVLPAGTDLLVVRERPLANR
;
A
#
# COMPACT_ATOMS: atom_id res chain seq x y z
N MET A 1 -12.24 -29.24 2.16
CA MET A 1 -11.17 -30.25 2.34
C MET A 1 -10.15 -29.78 3.41
N LEU A 2 -9.78 -28.53 3.48
CA LEU A 2 -8.87 -27.95 4.50
C LEU A 2 -9.38 -28.10 5.95
N ASP A 3 -10.68 -28.00 6.18
CA ASP A 3 -11.27 -28.08 7.53
C ASP A 3 -11.12 -29.47 8.17
N ARG A 4 -11.21 -30.54 7.38
CA ARG A 4 -11.04 -31.93 7.88
C ARG A 4 -9.56 -32.24 8.17
N PHE A 5 -8.64 -31.68 7.41
CA PHE A 5 -7.22 -31.85 7.61
C PHE A 5 -6.76 -31.11 8.89
N ASN A 6 -7.18 -29.86 9.08
CA ASN A 6 -6.89 -29.08 10.27
C ASN A 6 -7.46 -29.72 11.54
N ARG A 7 -8.66 -30.30 11.49
CA ARG A 7 -9.25 -31.04 12.63
C ARG A 7 -8.42 -32.25 13.01
N ARG A 8 -7.93 -33.04 12.04
CA ARG A 8 -7.08 -34.22 12.31
C ARG A 8 -5.76 -33.86 12.94
N LEU A 9 -5.13 -32.77 12.46
CA LEU A 9 -3.89 -32.26 13.03
C LEU A 9 -4.10 -31.73 14.47
N LEU A 10 -5.19 -31.04 14.73
CA LEU A 10 -5.54 -30.56 16.06
C LEU A 10 -5.80 -31.73 17.02
N PHE A 11 -6.47 -32.78 16.57
CA PHE A 11 -6.65 -34.01 17.36
C PHE A 11 -5.32 -34.70 17.66
N GLY A 12 -4.40 -34.79 16.70
CA GLY A 12 -3.06 -35.34 16.91
C GLY A 12 -2.25 -34.54 17.94
N ALA A 13 -2.28 -33.21 17.87
CA ALA A 13 -1.63 -32.34 18.83
C ALA A 13 -2.24 -32.45 20.24
N LEU A 14 -3.56 -32.47 20.33
CA LEU A 14 -4.28 -32.66 21.58
C LEU A 14 -3.96 -34.03 22.21
N PHE A 15 -3.94 -35.09 21.38
CA PHE A 15 -3.54 -36.41 21.81
C PHE A 15 -2.11 -36.44 22.35
N SER A 16 -1.14 -35.88 21.61
CA SER A 16 0.26 -35.79 22.08
C SER A 16 0.37 -35.00 23.38
N PHE A 17 -0.38 -33.91 23.51
CA PHE A 17 -0.41 -33.10 24.73
C PHE A 17 -0.97 -33.92 25.93
N LEU A 18 -2.07 -34.64 25.72
CA LEU A 18 -2.65 -35.51 26.76
C LEU A 18 -1.72 -36.65 27.15
N VAL A 19 -1.02 -37.26 26.19
CA VAL A 19 0.01 -38.25 26.48
C VAL A 19 1.12 -37.65 27.34
N LEU A 20 1.63 -36.48 27.02
CA LEU A 20 2.66 -35.81 27.83
C LEU A 20 2.17 -35.44 29.24
N LEU A 21 0.88 -35.12 29.37
CA LEU A 21 0.28 -34.78 30.67
C LEU A 21 0.13 -36.01 31.58
N PHE A 22 -0.31 -37.14 31.02
CA PHE A 22 -0.64 -38.36 31.79
C PHE A 22 0.49 -39.39 31.86
N ALA A 23 1.43 -39.42 30.91
CA ALA A 23 2.54 -40.36 30.92
C ALA A 23 3.40 -40.34 32.17
N PRO A 24 3.72 -39.18 32.77
CA PRO A 24 4.47 -39.15 34.05
C PRO A 24 3.72 -39.82 35.20
N LEU A 25 2.39 -39.66 35.26
CA LEU A 25 1.58 -40.32 36.30
C LEU A 25 1.60 -41.83 36.12
N PHE A 26 1.48 -42.32 34.89
CA PHE A 26 1.60 -43.76 34.57
C PHE A 26 3.02 -44.24 34.89
N PHE A 27 4.03 -43.53 34.51
CA PHE A 27 5.45 -43.84 34.81
C PHE A 27 5.68 -43.95 36.32
N TRP A 28 5.17 -42.99 37.12
CA TRP A 28 5.25 -43.02 38.55
C TRP A 28 4.56 -44.27 39.12
N ALA A 29 3.35 -44.57 38.69
CA ALA A 29 2.59 -45.75 39.20
C ALA A 29 3.29 -47.08 38.92
N VAL A 30 4.04 -47.19 37.79
CA VAL A 30 4.75 -48.42 37.40
C VAL A 30 6.13 -48.57 38.04
N GLU A 31 6.88 -47.48 38.17
CA GLU A 31 8.27 -47.48 38.65
C GLU A 31 8.39 -47.12 40.16
N HIS A 32 7.34 -46.58 40.78
CA HIS A 32 7.32 -46.30 42.20
C HIS A 32 7.55 -47.58 43.03
N GLY A 33 8.55 -47.56 43.90
CA GLY A 33 8.93 -48.73 44.70
C GLY A 33 9.80 -49.77 43.98
N ARG A 34 10.05 -49.63 42.66
CA ARG A 34 10.96 -50.51 41.86
C ARG A 34 12.26 -49.83 41.53
N SER A 35 12.23 -48.54 41.35
CA SER A 35 13.41 -47.73 41.00
C SER A 35 13.81 -46.88 42.23
N ALA A 36 15.12 -46.82 42.49
CA ALA A 36 15.65 -46.03 43.63
C ALA A 36 15.61 -44.52 43.39
N ASP A 37 15.20 -44.11 42.20
CA ASP A 37 15.23 -42.70 41.75
C ASP A 37 13.85 -42.05 41.64
N VAL A 38 12.75 -42.84 41.84
CA VAL A 38 11.37 -42.35 41.62
C VAL A 38 10.57 -42.47 42.93
N HIS A 39 10.61 -41.41 43.74
CA HIS A 39 9.91 -41.39 45.05
C HIS A 39 8.64 -40.57 45.02
N SER A 40 8.56 -39.55 44.16
CA SER A 40 7.44 -38.62 44.12
C SER A 40 6.90 -38.43 42.72
N ILE A 41 5.69 -37.88 42.62
CA ILE A 41 5.12 -37.43 41.34
C ILE A 41 6.01 -36.34 40.70
N GLY A 42 6.67 -35.50 41.53
CA GLY A 42 7.60 -34.49 41.05
C GLY A 42 8.79 -35.08 40.30
N ASP A 43 9.30 -36.23 40.76
CA ASP A 43 10.41 -36.94 40.09
C ASP A 43 9.96 -37.46 38.72
N ALA A 44 8.72 -37.89 38.60
CA ALA A 44 8.15 -38.33 37.31
C ALA A 44 8.00 -37.19 36.30
N TYR A 45 7.60 -36.01 36.70
CA TYR A 45 7.60 -34.82 35.84
C TYR A 45 9.02 -34.34 35.55
N GLY A 46 9.94 -34.41 36.47
CA GLY A 46 11.36 -34.18 36.26
C GLY A 46 11.94 -35.14 35.23
N TRP A 47 11.57 -36.43 35.31
CA TRP A 47 11.93 -37.45 34.30
C TRP A 47 11.33 -37.10 32.92
N LEU A 48 10.06 -36.65 32.85
CA LEU A 48 9.45 -36.20 31.58
C LEU A 48 10.29 -35.09 30.93
N LEU A 49 10.58 -34.02 31.67
CA LEU A 49 11.34 -32.89 31.15
C LEU A 49 12.72 -33.32 30.66
N ARG A 50 13.46 -34.12 31.45
CA ARG A 50 14.76 -34.63 31.03
C ARG A 50 14.68 -35.54 29.81
N THR A 51 13.64 -36.41 29.73
CA THR A 51 13.42 -37.28 28.58
C THR A 51 13.14 -36.50 27.29
N LEU A 52 12.51 -35.33 27.38
CA LEU A 52 12.26 -34.48 26.22
C LEU A 52 13.52 -33.79 25.72
N PHE A 53 14.43 -33.37 26.61
CA PHE A 53 15.61 -32.58 26.26
C PHE A 53 16.90 -33.39 26.20
N GLU A 54 17.01 -34.52 26.90
CA GLU A 54 18.16 -35.36 26.91
C GLU A 54 18.05 -36.53 25.92
N ASN A 55 19.17 -36.98 25.35
CA ASN A 55 19.19 -38.11 24.39
C ASN A 55 19.12 -39.50 25.02
N SER A 56 19.12 -39.59 26.33
CA SER A 56 19.08 -40.86 27.07
C SER A 56 18.03 -40.81 28.17
N SER A 57 17.57 -42.01 28.64
CA SER A 57 16.72 -42.05 29.82
C SER A 57 17.53 -41.60 31.06
N PRO A 58 17.06 -40.57 31.80
CA PRO A 58 17.79 -40.10 32.98
C PRO A 58 17.77 -41.08 34.13
N TYR A 59 16.90 -42.10 34.11
CA TYR A 59 16.80 -43.14 35.12
C TYR A 59 17.01 -44.54 34.53
N LYS A 60 17.56 -45.46 35.32
CA LYS A 60 17.70 -46.88 34.93
C LYS A 60 16.33 -47.53 34.98
N LEU A 61 15.71 -47.75 33.81
CA LEU A 61 14.41 -48.39 33.71
C LEU A 61 14.52 -49.87 34.05
N LYS A 62 13.82 -50.35 35.04
CA LYS A 62 13.80 -51.74 35.46
C LYS A 62 12.62 -52.54 34.93
N SER A 63 11.59 -51.85 34.48
CA SER A 63 10.33 -52.43 33.97
C SER A 63 10.25 -52.30 32.45
N GLN A 64 9.67 -53.32 31.79
CA GLN A 64 9.34 -53.23 30.37
C GLN A 64 8.33 -52.11 30.09
N PHE A 65 7.42 -51.84 31.02
CA PHE A 65 6.44 -50.75 30.92
C PHE A 65 7.12 -49.38 31.06
N GLY A 66 8.17 -49.25 31.89
CA GLY A 66 8.96 -48.03 31.94
C GLY A 66 9.64 -47.73 30.62
N PHE A 67 10.15 -48.73 29.94
CA PHE A 67 10.75 -48.60 28.60
C PHE A 67 9.70 -48.15 27.55
N VAL A 68 8.48 -48.74 27.57
CA VAL A 68 7.40 -48.33 26.67
C VAL A 68 7.01 -46.87 26.96
N SER A 69 6.87 -46.49 28.24
CA SER A 69 6.55 -45.11 28.64
C SER A 69 7.60 -44.12 28.13
N TYR A 70 8.90 -44.44 28.20
CA TYR A 70 9.97 -43.65 27.67
C TYR A 70 9.81 -43.32 26.19
N TRP A 71 9.63 -44.39 25.36
CA TRP A 71 9.45 -44.21 23.93
C TRP A 71 8.17 -43.47 23.57
N THR A 72 7.07 -43.71 24.31
CA THR A 72 5.78 -43.02 24.10
C THR A 72 5.93 -41.50 24.35
N VAL A 73 6.57 -41.12 25.45
CA VAL A 73 6.84 -39.70 25.78
C VAL A 73 7.74 -39.08 24.71
N ARG A 74 8.77 -39.78 24.28
CA ARG A 74 9.71 -39.29 23.30
C ARG A 74 9.06 -39.02 21.94
N VAL A 75 8.29 -39.99 21.45
CA VAL A 75 7.54 -39.84 20.17
C VAL A 75 6.49 -38.71 20.29
N ALA A 76 5.75 -38.65 21.39
CA ALA A 76 4.76 -37.61 21.63
C ALA A 76 5.40 -36.23 21.72
N GLY A 77 6.53 -36.10 22.40
CA GLY A 77 7.27 -34.83 22.53
C GLY A 77 7.80 -34.33 21.20
N VAL A 78 8.50 -35.17 20.44
CA VAL A 78 9.01 -34.83 19.10
C VAL A 78 7.85 -34.45 18.17
N SER A 79 6.74 -35.22 18.21
CA SER A 79 5.54 -34.93 17.42
C SER A 79 4.93 -33.59 17.76
N LEU A 80 4.86 -33.21 19.03
CA LEU A 80 4.32 -31.93 19.48
C LEU A 80 5.17 -30.76 19.01
N VAL A 81 6.51 -30.84 19.17
CA VAL A 81 7.45 -29.82 18.71
C VAL A 81 7.36 -29.65 17.20
N ALA A 82 7.38 -30.77 16.44
CA ALA A 82 7.22 -30.74 14.99
C ALA A 82 5.89 -30.09 14.57
N PHE A 83 4.79 -30.39 15.25
CA PHE A 83 3.49 -29.77 15.01
C PHE A 83 3.51 -28.27 15.29
N MET A 84 4.08 -27.84 16.40
CA MET A 84 4.20 -26.41 16.74
C MET A 84 5.02 -25.66 15.68
N THR A 85 6.19 -26.22 15.30
CA THR A 85 7.05 -25.62 14.27
C THR A 85 6.33 -25.52 12.93
N ALA A 86 5.66 -26.60 12.50
CA ALA A 86 4.88 -26.61 11.26
C ALA A 86 3.73 -25.59 11.27
N THR A 87 3.05 -25.43 12.43
CA THR A 87 1.95 -24.48 12.57
C THR A 87 2.44 -23.04 12.51
N ILE A 88 3.56 -22.72 13.19
CA ILE A 88 4.18 -21.41 13.15
C ILE A 88 4.65 -21.09 11.72
N ALA A 89 5.36 -22.02 11.08
CA ALA A 89 5.82 -21.86 9.72
C ALA A 89 4.65 -21.65 8.73
N ALA A 90 3.59 -22.47 8.85
CA ALA A 90 2.40 -22.31 8.00
C ALA A 90 1.69 -20.97 8.21
N ARG A 91 1.61 -20.45 9.44
CA ARG A 91 1.06 -19.11 9.71
C ARG A 91 1.92 -18.02 9.12
N PHE A 92 3.25 -18.13 9.28
CA PHE A 92 4.18 -17.17 8.73
C PHE A 92 4.09 -17.11 7.19
N VAL A 93 4.16 -18.27 6.54
CA VAL A 93 4.04 -18.40 5.07
C VAL A 93 2.69 -17.85 4.58
N ASN A 94 1.57 -18.21 5.23
CA ASN A 94 0.26 -17.69 4.87
C ASN A 94 0.15 -16.16 5.03
N THR A 95 0.80 -15.58 6.04
CA THR A 95 0.81 -14.13 6.24
C THR A 95 1.59 -13.42 5.13
N VAL A 96 2.78 -13.93 4.79
CA VAL A 96 3.61 -13.39 3.71
C VAL A 96 2.92 -13.50 2.35
N ILE A 97 2.34 -14.69 2.04
CA ILE A 97 1.60 -14.90 0.79
C ILE A 97 0.36 -13.99 0.72
N ARG A 98 -0.40 -13.84 1.81
CA ARG A 98 -1.58 -12.96 1.82
C ARG A 98 -1.22 -11.49 1.66
N GLN A 99 -0.12 -11.04 2.24
CA GLN A 99 0.36 -9.67 2.04
C GLN A 99 0.81 -9.45 0.59
N GLY A 100 1.60 -10.36 0.03
CA GLY A 100 2.03 -10.29 -1.37
C GLY A 100 0.88 -10.46 -2.38
N ALA A 101 -0.19 -11.16 -2.01
CA ALA A 101 -1.41 -11.31 -2.81
C ALA A 101 -2.43 -10.17 -2.62
N GLY A 102 -2.10 -9.11 -1.85
CA GLY A 102 -2.98 -7.96 -1.67
C GLY A 102 -4.27 -8.23 -0.88
N MET A 103 -4.31 -9.29 -0.07
CA MET A 103 -5.50 -9.63 0.73
C MET A 103 -5.57 -8.90 2.08
N GLY A 104 -4.67 -7.94 2.30
CA GLY A 104 -4.60 -7.14 3.51
C GLY A 104 -5.63 -6.02 3.56
N MET A 105 -5.53 -5.22 4.63
CA MET A 105 -6.22 -3.95 4.81
C MET A 105 -5.17 -2.90 5.18
N TYR A 106 -5.21 -1.75 4.52
CA TYR A 106 -4.38 -0.61 4.86
C TYR A 106 -4.95 0.14 6.08
N LYS A 107 -4.09 0.48 7.04
CA LYS A 107 -4.50 1.09 8.30
C LYS A 107 -3.99 2.52 8.51
N GLY A 108 -3.14 3.01 7.62
CA GLY A 108 -2.62 4.37 7.67
C GLY A 108 -3.65 5.43 7.29
N SER A 109 -3.22 6.68 7.26
CA SER A 109 -4.02 7.84 6.87
C SER A 109 -3.18 8.85 6.09
N GLY A 110 -3.81 9.74 5.32
CA GLY A 110 -3.12 10.76 4.55
C GLY A 110 -2.28 10.23 3.37
N HIS A 111 -2.51 9.01 2.95
CA HIS A 111 -1.80 8.36 1.85
C HIS A 111 -2.34 8.77 0.48
N VAL A 112 -1.63 8.37 -0.57
CA VAL A 112 -2.10 8.44 -1.96
C VAL A 112 -2.62 7.07 -2.36
N LEU A 113 -3.87 7.00 -2.85
CA LEU A 113 -4.50 5.78 -3.34
C LEU A 113 -4.53 5.79 -4.87
N VAL A 114 -3.94 4.77 -5.48
CA VAL A 114 -4.01 4.54 -6.94
C VAL A 114 -5.04 3.44 -7.22
N CYS A 115 -6.15 3.82 -7.81
CA CYS A 115 -7.24 2.94 -8.21
C CYS A 115 -7.09 2.49 -9.66
N GLY A 116 -7.00 1.18 -9.88
CA GLY A 116 -6.67 0.59 -11.18
C GLY A 116 -5.17 0.52 -11.43
N TRP A 117 -4.78 -0.19 -12.49
CA TRP A 117 -3.38 -0.31 -12.86
C TRP A 117 -3.21 -0.45 -14.38
N SER A 118 -2.38 0.39 -14.95
CA SER A 118 -2.07 0.40 -16.37
C SER A 118 -0.55 0.37 -16.62
N ARG A 119 -0.15 0.41 -17.88
CA ARG A 119 1.27 0.53 -18.27
C ARG A 119 1.92 1.82 -17.78
N LYS A 120 1.14 2.86 -17.48
CA LYS A 120 1.60 4.15 -16.95
C LYS A 120 1.86 4.08 -15.44
N GLY A 121 1.30 3.08 -14.75
CA GLY A 121 1.39 2.94 -13.29
C GLY A 121 2.80 3.03 -12.72
N PRO A 122 3.80 2.30 -13.26
CA PRO A 122 5.18 2.38 -12.78
C PRO A 122 5.78 3.79 -12.88
N GLU A 123 5.46 4.52 -13.95
CA GLU A 123 5.94 5.89 -14.15
C GLU A 123 5.31 6.86 -13.16
N ILE A 124 3.99 6.77 -12.98
CA ILE A 124 3.25 7.59 -12.02
C ILE A 124 3.80 7.36 -10.61
N VAL A 125 4.02 6.11 -10.21
CA VAL A 125 4.60 5.78 -8.90
C VAL A 125 6.01 6.33 -8.78
N ARG A 126 6.84 6.25 -9.83
CA ARG A 126 8.19 6.81 -9.83
C ARG A 126 8.17 8.32 -9.59
N GLU A 127 7.32 9.06 -10.32
CA GLU A 127 7.18 10.50 -10.17
C GLU A 127 6.64 10.91 -8.77
N LEU A 128 5.65 10.19 -8.26
CA LEU A 128 5.14 10.43 -6.91
C LEU A 128 6.22 10.19 -5.84
N ARG A 129 7.07 9.17 -6.01
CA ARG A 129 8.15 8.85 -5.08
C ARG A 129 9.37 9.74 -5.22
N ALA A 130 9.63 10.27 -6.41
CA ALA A 130 10.71 11.23 -6.61
C ALA A 130 10.54 12.46 -5.70
N ARG A 131 9.31 12.78 -5.32
CA ARG A 131 8.94 13.84 -4.37
C ARG A 131 8.83 13.37 -2.91
N GLU A 132 9.29 12.16 -2.56
CA GLU A 132 9.13 11.58 -1.21
C GLU A 132 9.77 12.45 -0.11
N VAL A 133 10.80 13.23 -0.42
CA VAL A 133 11.42 14.17 0.54
C VAL A 133 10.51 15.37 0.83
N GLU A 134 9.72 15.80 -0.15
CA GLU A 134 8.81 16.94 -0.07
C GLU A 134 7.42 16.50 0.36
N ASP A 135 7.03 15.30 -0.03
CA ASP A 135 5.72 14.69 0.22
C ASP A 135 5.88 13.21 0.63
N PRO A 136 6.17 12.93 1.91
CA PRO A 136 6.47 11.59 2.43
C PRO A 136 5.23 10.68 2.58
N ARG A 137 4.20 10.85 1.75
CA ARG A 137 2.98 10.06 1.82
C ARG A 137 3.21 8.63 1.33
N GLU A 138 2.62 7.66 2.04
CA GLU A 138 2.61 6.26 1.60
C GLU A 138 1.72 6.08 0.37
N LEU A 139 2.08 5.12 -0.50
CA LEU A 139 1.34 4.78 -1.69
C LEU A 139 0.57 3.48 -1.49
N VAL A 140 -0.71 3.51 -1.79
CA VAL A 140 -1.57 2.31 -1.80
C VAL A 140 -2.09 2.09 -3.21
N ILE A 141 -1.93 0.88 -3.72
CA ILE A 141 -2.44 0.47 -5.05
C ILE A 141 -3.60 -0.47 -4.84
N LEU A 142 -4.77 -0.13 -5.36
CA LEU A 142 -5.96 -0.98 -5.40
C LEU A 142 -6.24 -1.39 -6.85
N ALA A 143 -6.04 -2.66 -7.17
CA ALA A 143 -6.27 -3.18 -8.51
C ALA A 143 -6.66 -4.67 -8.49
N ASP A 144 -7.44 -5.12 -9.47
CA ASP A 144 -7.80 -6.53 -9.64
C ASP A 144 -6.68 -7.28 -10.36
N ARG A 145 -5.61 -7.59 -9.62
CA ARG A 145 -4.45 -8.35 -10.10
C ARG A 145 -4.09 -9.48 -9.16
N GLU A 146 -3.57 -10.57 -9.70
CA GLU A 146 -3.22 -11.76 -8.91
C GLU A 146 -2.03 -11.53 -7.98
N SER A 147 -1.15 -10.62 -8.34
CA SER A 147 0.06 -10.28 -7.58
C SER A 147 0.30 -8.77 -7.60
N THR A 148 1.12 -8.30 -6.65
CA THR A 148 1.54 -6.90 -6.63
C THR A 148 2.16 -6.48 -7.97
N PRO A 149 1.72 -5.38 -8.54
CA PRO A 149 2.29 -4.88 -9.79
C PRO A 149 3.68 -4.25 -9.60
N LEU A 150 3.98 -3.82 -8.37
CA LEU A 150 5.28 -3.29 -7.95
C LEU A 150 5.62 -3.85 -6.57
N ASP A 151 6.80 -4.47 -6.45
CA ASP A 151 7.34 -4.96 -5.18
C ASP A 151 8.43 -3.99 -4.69
N GLU A 152 7.98 -2.84 -4.21
CA GLU A 152 8.85 -1.78 -3.71
C GLU A 152 8.49 -1.40 -2.27
N LYS A 153 9.51 -1.02 -1.50
CA LYS A 153 9.36 -0.60 -0.11
C LYS A 153 8.51 0.70 -0.03
N GLY A 154 7.53 0.75 0.86
CA GLY A 154 6.65 1.93 1.01
C GLY A 154 5.43 1.91 0.07
N ILE A 155 5.23 0.84 -0.70
CA ILE A 155 4.03 0.62 -1.51
C ILE A 155 3.22 -0.52 -0.88
N THR A 156 1.95 -0.27 -0.63
CA THR A 156 1.01 -1.30 -0.17
C THR A 156 0.08 -1.68 -1.32
N PHE A 157 0.04 -2.97 -1.65
CA PHE A 157 -0.90 -3.48 -2.66
C PHE A 157 -2.13 -4.08 -2.00
N ILE A 158 -3.31 -3.70 -2.48
CA ILE A 158 -4.61 -4.28 -2.13
C ILE A 158 -5.22 -4.86 -3.40
N ARG A 159 -5.43 -6.17 -3.39
CA ARG A 159 -6.17 -6.83 -4.47
C ARG A 159 -7.65 -6.60 -4.31
N GLY A 160 -8.30 -6.04 -5.31
CA GLY A 160 -9.73 -5.79 -5.30
C GLY A 160 -10.22 -5.02 -6.50
N ASN A 161 -11.54 -4.87 -6.59
CA ASN A 161 -12.19 -4.05 -7.60
C ASN A 161 -12.24 -2.60 -7.12
N PRO A 162 -11.64 -1.63 -7.84
CA PRO A 162 -11.64 -0.21 -7.43
C PRO A 162 -13.04 0.43 -7.38
N SER A 163 -14.06 -0.16 -7.99
CA SER A 163 -15.45 0.33 -7.88
C SER A 163 -16.23 -0.30 -6.70
N SER A 164 -15.63 -1.23 -5.95
CA SER A 164 -16.26 -1.89 -4.80
C SER A 164 -16.03 -1.09 -3.52
N ALA A 165 -17.11 -0.72 -2.83
CA ALA A 165 -17.03 -0.01 -1.55
C ALA A 165 -16.23 -0.78 -0.48
N ASP A 166 -16.37 -2.12 -0.42
CA ASP A 166 -15.64 -2.96 0.53
C ASP A 166 -14.13 -2.96 0.24
N ASP A 167 -13.73 -3.00 -1.03
CA ASP A 167 -12.32 -3.00 -1.42
C ASP A 167 -11.70 -1.61 -1.25
N LEU A 168 -12.43 -0.54 -1.54
CA LEU A 168 -12.05 0.83 -1.26
C LEU A 168 -11.88 1.08 0.26
N ALA A 169 -12.77 0.55 1.09
CA ALA A 169 -12.62 0.59 2.55
C ALA A 169 -11.36 -0.16 3.02
N ARG A 170 -11.05 -1.34 2.42
CA ARG A 170 -9.80 -2.06 2.68
C ARG A 170 -8.56 -1.27 2.28
N ALA A 171 -8.64 -0.47 1.22
CA ALA A 171 -7.59 0.43 0.78
C ALA A 171 -7.48 1.71 1.62
N GLY A 172 -8.39 1.94 2.57
CA GLY A 172 -8.37 3.08 3.49
C GLY A 172 -8.93 4.37 2.90
N LEU A 173 -9.86 4.31 1.94
CA LEU A 173 -10.41 5.47 1.23
C LEU A 173 -10.95 6.56 2.16
N GLU A 174 -11.56 6.20 3.30
CA GLU A 174 -12.07 7.18 4.27
C GLU A 174 -11.00 8.10 4.87
N ARG A 175 -9.72 7.69 4.79
CA ARG A 175 -8.58 8.37 5.40
C ARG A 175 -7.51 8.78 4.39
N VAL A 176 -7.81 8.65 3.12
CA VAL A 176 -6.93 9.03 2.02
C VAL A 176 -6.84 10.55 1.89
N SER A 177 -5.72 11.07 1.41
CA SER A 177 -5.59 12.48 1.04
C SER A 177 -5.79 12.73 -0.45
N THR A 178 -5.31 11.80 -1.27
CA THR A 178 -5.38 11.93 -2.73
C THR A 178 -5.71 10.59 -3.37
N VAL A 179 -6.61 10.59 -4.34
CA VAL A 179 -6.96 9.41 -5.14
C VAL A 179 -6.59 9.66 -6.60
N ILE A 180 -5.91 8.70 -7.20
CA ILE A 180 -5.62 8.70 -8.63
C ILE A 180 -6.39 7.53 -9.25
N VAL A 181 -7.34 7.80 -10.11
CA VAL A 181 -8.08 6.78 -10.85
C VAL A 181 -7.42 6.62 -12.22
N LEU A 182 -6.77 5.47 -12.41
CA LEU A 182 -6.14 5.13 -13.68
C LEU A 182 -7.09 4.35 -14.59
N ALA A 183 -7.00 4.63 -15.86
CA ALA A 183 -7.62 3.84 -16.91
C ALA A 183 -7.01 2.44 -16.95
N ASP A 184 -7.70 1.45 -16.39
CA ASP A 184 -7.22 0.08 -16.29
C ASP A 184 -7.49 -0.71 -17.57
N GLU A 185 -6.45 -0.86 -18.39
CA GLU A 185 -6.46 -1.59 -19.66
C GLU A 185 -6.20 -3.11 -19.49
N SER A 186 -6.17 -3.63 -18.26
CA SER A 186 -5.73 -5.02 -17.99
C SER A 186 -6.77 -6.09 -18.24
N ASN A 187 -8.02 -5.74 -18.45
CA ASN A 187 -9.13 -6.67 -18.69
C ASN A 187 -9.34 -7.00 -20.18
N VAL A 188 -10.08 -8.08 -20.43
CA VAL A 188 -10.29 -8.74 -21.74
C VAL A 188 -10.87 -7.82 -22.83
N SER A 189 -11.63 -6.79 -22.46
CA SER A 189 -12.10 -5.75 -23.36
C SER A 189 -11.24 -4.50 -23.16
N ASN A 190 -10.38 -4.22 -24.12
CA ASN A 190 -9.57 -2.99 -24.15
C ASN A 190 -10.25 -1.89 -24.98
N GLU A 191 -11.57 -1.99 -25.18
CA GLU A 191 -12.33 -0.92 -25.81
C GLU A 191 -12.28 0.31 -24.90
N PRO A 192 -11.87 1.49 -25.42
CA PRO A 192 -11.74 2.69 -24.61
C PRO A 192 -13.01 3.08 -23.84
N ASP A 193 -14.20 2.79 -24.39
CA ASP A 193 -15.48 3.06 -23.74
C ASP A 193 -15.69 2.17 -22.50
N ASP A 194 -15.31 0.90 -22.56
CA ASP A 194 -15.40 -0.01 -21.42
C ASP A 194 -14.41 0.36 -20.31
N VAL A 195 -13.23 0.85 -20.70
CA VAL A 195 -12.22 1.33 -19.76
C VAL A 195 -12.71 2.59 -19.06
N ASP A 196 -13.20 3.58 -19.81
CA ASP A 196 -13.73 4.81 -19.25
C ASP A 196 -14.97 4.56 -18.37
N ALA A 197 -15.85 3.61 -18.76
CA ALA A 197 -17.00 3.23 -17.94
C ALA A 197 -16.56 2.66 -16.56
N ARG A 198 -15.49 1.85 -16.50
CA ARG A 198 -14.96 1.35 -15.22
C ARG A 198 -14.33 2.47 -14.40
N SER A 199 -13.58 3.38 -15.03
CA SER A 199 -13.01 4.55 -14.36
C SER A 199 -14.12 5.45 -13.82
N LEU A 200 -15.19 5.64 -14.57
CA LEU A 200 -16.38 6.42 -14.13
C LEU A 200 -17.04 5.80 -12.90
N LEU A 201 -17.27 4.48 -12.90
CA LEU A 201 -17.84 3.79 -11.74
C LEU A 201 -16.93 3.87 -10.50
N THR A 202 -15.62 3.78 -10.71
CA THR A 202 -14.63 3.94 -9.65
C THR A 202 -14.66 5.36 -9.08
N THR A 203 -14.69 6.37 -9.95
CA THR A 203 -14.77 7.78 -9.54
C THR A 203 -16.04 8.05 -8.75
N LEU A 204 -17.19 7.57 -9.21
CA LEU A 204 -18.46 7.71 -8.49
C LEU A 204 -18.42 7.05 -7.11
N ALA A 205 -17.79 5.88 -6.99
CA ALA A 205 -17.64 5.21 -5.70
C ALA A 205 -16.71 5.99 -4.76
N VAL A 206 -15.61 6.53 -5.27
CA VAL A 206 -14.66 7.37 -4.51
C VAL A 206 -15.37 8.63 -3.98
N GLU A 207 -16.00 9.40 -4.86
CA GLU A 207 -16.68 10.65 -4.51
C GLU A 207 -17.87 10.45 -3.55
N THR A 208 -18.56 9.31 -3.67
CA THR A 208 -19.67 8.97 -2.77
C THR A 208 -19.19 8.66 -1.35
N ILE A 209 -18.01 8.02 -1.21
CA ILE A 209 -17.50 7.58 0.09
C ILE A 209 -16.67 8.69 0.75
N ASN A 210 -15.84 9.38 -0.01
CA ASN A 210 -14.96 10.44 0.51
C ASN A 210 -14.78 11.56 -0.52
N HIS A 211 -15.68 12.50 -0.55
CA HIS A 211 -15.65 13.69 -1.41
C HIS A 211 -14.65 14.78 -0.96
N GLU A 212 -14.01 14.61 0.21
CA GLU A 212 -12.98 15.53 0.70
C GLU A 212 -11.59 15.15 0.19
N ALA A 213 -11.43 13.92 -0.33
CA ALA A 213 -10.17 13.47 -0.90
C ALA A 213 -9.97 14.12 -2.27
N TYR A 214 -8.79 14.68 -2.51
CA TYR A 214 -8.45 15.22 -3.83
C TYR A 214 -8.38 14.10 -4.87
N SER A 215 -9.23 14.16 -5.90
CA SER A 215 -9.36 13.12 -6.91
C SER A 215 -8.83 13.57 -8.27
N CYS A 216 -7.90 12.78 -8.84
CA CYS A 216 -7.35 12.97 -10.17
C CYS A 216 -7.70 11.75 -11.03
N VAL A 217 -8.42 11.96 -12.12
CA VAL A 217 -9.01 10.88 -12.90
C VAL A 217 -8.51 10.89 -14.35
N GLU A 218 -8.01 9.75 -14.80
CA GLU A 218 -7.65 9.56 -16.20
C GLU A 218 -8.88 9.19 -17.03
N VAL A 219 -9.07 9.92 -18.13
CA VAL A 219 -10.09 9.68 -19.15
C VAL A 219 -9.38 9.40 -20.49
N ILE A 220 -9.74 8.31 -21.16
CA ILE A 220 -9.12 7.95 -22.44
C ILE A 220 -9.73 8.75 -23.56
N LYS A 221 -11.06 8.74 -23.69
CA LYS A 221 -11.79 9.41 -24.79
C LYS A 221 -12.27 10.79 -24.39
N SER A 222 -12.02 11.78 -25.25
CA SER A 222 -12.48 13.16 -25.04
C SER A 222 -14.00 13.27 -24.96
N GLU A 223 -14.73 12.44 -25.72
CA GLU A 223 -16.19 12.43 -25.73
C GLU A 223 -16.80 12.02 -24.38
N ASN A 224 -16.06 11.21 -23.60
CA ASN A 224 -16.51 10.72 -22.31
C ASN A 224 -16.31 11.76 -21.18
N ARG A 225 -15.50 12.80 -21.39
CA ARG A 225 -15.22 13.87 -20.43
C ARG A 225 -16.48 14.42 -19.77
N VAL A 226 -17.53 14.67 -20.56
CA VAL A 226 -18.82 15.22 -20.07
C VAL A 226 -19.49 14.36 -19.00
N HIS A 227 -19.22 13.05 -18.96
CA HIS A 227 -19.74 12.15 -17.95
C HIS A 227 -18.96 12.27 -16.64
N PHE A 228 -17.64 12.46 -16.71
CA PHE A 228 -16.78 12.66 -15.56
C PHE A 228 -16.95 14.04 -14.90
N GLU A 229 -17.24 15.09 -15.66
CA GLU A 229 -17.55 16.43 -15.13
C GLU A 229 -18.75 16.43 -14.17
N ARG A 230 -19.59 15.39 -14.22
CA ARG A 230 -20.74 15.21 -13.32
C ARG A 230 -20.43 14.43 -12.05
N THR A 231 -19.22 13.90 -11.92
CA THR A 231 -18.82 13.07 -10.77
C THR A 231 -18.26 13.89 -9.62
N HIS A 232 -18.05 15.19 -9.80
CA HIS A 232 -17.35 16.07 -8.86
C HIS A 232 -15.86 15.78 -8.66
N ALA A 233 -15.25 15.00 -9.57
CA ALA A 233 -13.79 14.81 -9.54
C ALA A 233 -13.06 16.16 -9.69
N ASP A 234 -12.01 16.37 -8.90
CA ASP A 234 -11.25 17.63 -8.87
C ASP A 234 -10.47 17.87 -10.15
N GLU A 235 -9.82 16.81 -10.69
CA GLU A 235 -9.03 16.91 -11.90
C GLU A 235 -9.35 15.78 -12.89
N LEU A 236 -9.51 16.16 -14.16
CA LEU A 236 -9.71 15.24 -15.26
C LEU A 236 -8.55 15.34 -16.26
N VAL A 237 -7.79 14.26 -16.38
CA VAL A 237 -6.69 14.15 -17.33
C VAL A 237 -7.17 13.37 -18.56
N VAL A 238 -7.51 14.09 -19.64
CA VAL A 238 -7.92 13.47 -20.91
C VAL A 238 -6.69 13.12 -21.72
N SER A 239 -6.26 11.86 -21.65
CA SER A 239 -5.01 11.38 -22.21
C SER A 239 -4.88 11.64 -23.72
N ALA A 240 -5.96 11.44 -24.49
CA ALA A 240 -5.96 11.65 -25.93
C ALA A 240 -5.75 13.13 -26.30
N GLU A 241 -6.41 14.07 -25.60
CA GLU A 241 -6.28 15.51 -25.84
C GLU A 241 -4.87 16.00 -25.56
N LEU A 242 -4.35 15.64 -24.35
CA LEU A 242 -3.02 16.10 -23.92
C LEU A 242 -1.91 15.56 -24.82
N THR A 243 -1.96 14.26 -25.14
CA THR A 243 -0.97 13.62 -26.00
C THR A 243 -1.05 14.15 -27.43
N GLY A 244 -2.26 14.29 -27.97
CA GLY A 244 -2.48 14.83 -29.31
C GLY A 244 -2.01 16.27 -29.45
N ALA A 245 -2.31 17.13 -28.47
CA ALA A 245 -1.86 18.52 -28.44
C ALA A 245 -0.33 18.61 -28.37
N LEU A 246 0.31 17.79 -27.48
CA LEU A 246 1.76 17.74 -27.34
C LEU A 246 2.44 17.30 -28.65
N LEU A 247 1.96 16.24 -29.29
CA LEU A 247 2.50 15.77 -30.58
C LEU A 247 2.37 16.84 -31.67
N ALA A 248 1.21 17.48 -31.79
CA ALA A 248 0.99 18.53 -32.79
C ALA A 248 1.86 19.76 -32.54
N ALA A 249 2.04 20.15 -31.29
CA ALA A 249 2.91 21.28 -30.92
C ALA A 249 4.40 20.96 -31.15
N SER A 250 4.84 19.75 -30.76
CA SER A 250 6.24 19.31 -30.96
C SER A 250 6.61 19.16 -32.44
N ALA A 251 5.65 18.76 -33.28
CA ALA A 251 5.87 18.73 -34.73
C ALA A 251 6.16 20.12 -35.33
N ARG A 252 5.69 21.19 -34.68
CA ARG A 252 5.92 22.58 -35.13
C ARG A 252 7.07 23.26 -34.42
N THR A 253 7.34 22.88 -33.19
CA THR A 253 8.36 23.52 -32.33
C THR A 253 9.32 22.46 -31.84
N HIS A 254 10.49 22.36 -32.46
CA HIS A 254 11.51 21.38 -32.08
C HIS A 254 12.02 21.63 -30.65
N GLY A 255 12.20 20.57 -29.88
CA GLY A 255 12.64 20.60 -28.49
C GLY A 255 11.53 20.91 -27.47
N LEU A 256 10.28 21.11 -27.90
CA LEU A 256 9.19 21.40 -26.98
C LEU A 256 8.91 20.23 -26.01
N THR A 257 9.05 18.99 -26.51
CA THR A 257 8.85 17.80 -25.67
C THR A 257 9.83 17.76 -24.50
N ASP A 258 11.09 18.12 -24.73
CA ASP A 258 12.12 18.13 -23.66
C ASP A 258 11.79 19.19 -22.60
N VAL A 259 11.35 20.38 -23.04
CA VAL A 259 10.94 21.45 -22.11
C VAL A 259 9.72 21.05 -21.27
N ILE A 260 8.71 20.42 -21.89
CA ILE A 260 7.52 19.96 -21.15
C ILE A 260 7.88 18.81 -20.21
N ALA A 261 8.74 17.90 -20.63
CA ALA A 261 9.23 16.82 -19.77
C ALA A 261 9.96 17.38 -18.55
N ASP A 262 10.89 18.34 -18.75
CA ASP A 262 11.63 19.00 -17.67
C ASP A 262 10.70 19.70 -16.67
N LEU A 263 9.60 20.29 -17.13
CA LEU A 263 8.62 20.96 -16.27
C LEU A 263 7.71 20.01 -15.49
N LEU A 264 7.58 18.74 -15.93
CA LEU A 264 6.65 17.77 -15.36
C LEU A 264 7.34 16.66 -14.56
N THR A 265 8.63 16.36 -14.82
CA THR A 265 9.36 15.26 -14.20
C THR A 265 10.33 15.73 -13.13
N HIS A 266 10.51 14.92 -12.11
CA HIS A 266 11.46 15.09 -11.01
C HIS A 266 12.58 14.02 -11.13
N PRO A 267 13.84 14.19 -10.70
CA PRO A 267 14.36 15.19 -9.75
C PRO A 267 15.27 16.26 -10.36
N GLU A 268 15.47 16.30 -11.66
CA GLU A 268 16.43 17.21 -12.31
C GLU A 268 15.66 18.20 -13.20
N GLY A 269 15.76 19.50 -12.88
CA GLY A 269 15.20 20.56 -13.71
C GLY A 269 14.36 21.58 -12.96
N GLN A 270 13.56 22.27 -13.74
CA GLN A 270 12.65 23.31 -13.28
C GLN A 270 11.22 22.78 -13.29
N GLU A 271 10.55 22.79 -12.15
CA GLU A 271 9.19 22.27 -12.03
C GLU A 271 8.15 23.37 -11.86
N LEU A 272 6.89 23.02 -12.16
CA LEU A 272 5.73 23.86 -11.90
C LEU A 272 5.25 23.67 -10.46
N TYR A 273 5.22 24.79 -9.70
CA TYR A 273 4.68 24.82 -8.34
C TYR A 273 3.53 25.81 -8.22
N ARG A 274 2.47 25.38 -7.53
CA ARG A 274 1.43 26.28 -7.04
C ARG A 274 1.82 26.74 -5.64
N ILE A 275 2.03 28.04 -5.49
CA ILE A 275 2.47 28.66 -4.23
C ILE A 275 1.48 29.74 -3.79
N PRO A 276 1.25 29.94 -2.50
CA PRO A 276 0.47 31.07 -2.01
C PRO A 276 1.18 32.39 -2.35
N LEU A 277 0.39 33.44 -2.61
CA LEU A 277 0.93 34.77 -2.87
C LEU A 277 1.74 35.28 -1.68
N PRO A 278 3.04 35.62 -1.84
CA PRO A 278 3.82 36.26 -0.80
C PRO A 278 3.17 37.56 -0.28
N ALA A 279 3.26 37.81 1.03
CA ALA A 279 2.55 38.92 1.66
C ALA A 279 2.92 40.30 1.07
N GLU A 280 4.18 40.48 0.66
CA GLU A 280 4.66 41.69 0.02
C GLU A 280 4.10 41.95 -1.38
N LEU A 281 3.55 40.92 -2.03
CA LEU A 281 2.97 41.01 -3.36
C LEU A 281 1.44 41.21 -3.34
N VAL A 282 0.83 41.23 -2.17
CA VAL A 282 -0.60 41.49 -2.03
C VAL A 282 -0.95 42.90 -2.52
N ASN A 283 -1.96 42.98 -3.38
CA ASN A 283 -2.40 44.21 -4.06
C ASN A 283 -1.35 44.86 -4.98
N GLN A 284 -0.29 44.11 -5.31
CA GLN A 284 0.69 44.55 -6.32
C GLN A 284 0.27 44.08 -7.72
N SER A 285 0.86 44.69 -8.75
CA SER A 285 0.64 44.28 -10.13
C SER A 285 1.43 43.01 -10.46
N THR A 286 0.94 42.22 -11.44
CA THR A 286 1.64 41.04 -11.97
C THR A 286 3.05 41.40 -12.45
N ARG A 287 3.24 42.58 -13.04
CA ARG A 287 4.56 43.08 -13.46
C ARG A 287 5.55 43.14 -12.28
N HIS A 288 5.12 43.75 -11.17
CA HIS A 288 5.95 43.83 -9.97
C HIS A 288 6.23 42.45 -9.39
N ALA A 289 5.22 41.55 -9.40
CA ALA A 289 5.37 40.18 -8.93
C ALA A 289 6.39 39.38 -9.77
N LEU A 290 6.39 39.54 -11.10
CA LEU A 290 7.41 38.94 -11.99
C LEU A 290 8.84 39.34 -11.59
N ASP A 291 9.08 40.64 -11.38
CA ASP A 291 10.39 41.14 -11.04
C ASP A 291 10.84 40.63 -9.67
N VAL A 292 9.98 40.69 -8.65
CA VAL A 292 10.30 40.23 -7.29
C VAL A 292 10.49 38.69 -7.23
N LEU A 293 9.62 37.92 -7.89
CA LEU A 293 9.74 36.46 -7.90
C LEU A 293 11.04 36.01 -8.57
N LYS A 294 11.45 36.68 -9.67
CA LYS A 294 12.71 36.34 -10.33
C LYS A 294 13.93 36.75 -9.51
N ASP A 295 13.95 37.99 -8.98
CA ASP A 295 15.13 38.53 -8.31
C ASP A 295 15.36 37.95 -6.91
N GLN A 296 14.28 37.68 -6.14
CA GLN A 296 14.39 37.25 -4.74
C GLN A 296 14.19 35.76 -4.54
N TYR A 297 13.41 35.11 -5.40
CA TYR A 297 13.01 33.71 -5.24
C TYR A 297 13.51 32.79 -6.35
N ASP A 298 14.24 33.37 -7.34
CA ASP A 298 14.67 32.66 -8.57
C ASP A 298 13.52 31.82 -9.22
N SER A 299 12.33 32.41 -9.25
CA SER A 299 11.12 31.78 -9.72
C SER A 299 10.55 32.55 -10.90
N LEU A 300 10.08 31.85 -11.92
CA LEU A 300 9.41 32.44 -13.07
C LEU A 300 7.88 32.34 -12.88
N LEU A 301 7.19 33.48 -12.81
CA LEU A 301 5.73 33.47 -12.78
C LEU A 301 5.17 33.03 -14.14
N VAL A 302 4.37 31.97 -14.15
CA VAL A 302 3.70 31.43 -15.33
C VAL A 302 2.23 31.82 -15.38
N GLY A 303 1.57 31.80 -14.22
CA GLY A 303 0.15 32.08 -14.14
C GLY A 303 -0.32 32.45 -12.73
N VAL A 304 -1.57 32.87 -12.63
CA VAL A 304 -2.21 33.25 -11.36
C VAL A 304 -3.58 32.58 -11.24
N PHE A 305 -3.92 32.13 -10.03
CA PHE A 305 -5.23 31.60 -9.67
C PHE A 305 -6.00 32.71 -8.94
N LEU A 306 -6.71 33.54 -9.68
CA LEU A 306 -7.58 34.58 -9.10
C LEU A 306 -8.85 33.98 -8.49
N ASN A 307 -9.26 32.79 -8.93
CA ASN A 307 -10.31 31.95 -8.38
C ASN A 307 -9.73 30.56 -8.18
N GLU A 308 -10.24 29.76 -7.24
CA GLU A 308 -9.66 28.48 -6.83
C GLU A 308 -9.44 27.49 -7.96
N ASP A 309 -10.27 27.54 -9.03
CA ASP A 309 -10.34 26.48 -10.04
C ASP A 309 -9.68 26.80 -11.38
N ARG A 310 -9.25 28.05 -11.64
CA ARG A 310 -8.74 28.42 -12.95
C ARG A 310 -7.48 29.27 -12.93
N CYS A 311 -6.44 28.69 -13.48
CA CYS A 311 -5.18 29.41 -13.74
C CYS A 311 -5.31 30.32 -14.98
N THR A 312 -4.99 31.61 -14.82
CA THR A 312 -4.76 32.50 -15.96
C THR A 312 -3.27 32.51 -16.27
N VAL A 313 -2.92 31.81 -17.35
CA VAL A 313 -1.52 31.73 -17.81
C VAL A 313 -1.15 33.04 -18.49
N ASN A 314 0.07 33.56 -18.23
CA ASN A 314 0.60 34.82 -18.75
C ASN A 314 -0.40 35.98 -18.55
N PRO A 315 -0.79 36.30 -17.31
CA PRO A 315 -1.75 37.36 -17.04
C PRO A 315 -1.22 38.73 -17.47
N PRO A 316 -2.11 39.70 -17.83
CA PRO A 316 -1.71 41.05 -18.15
C PRO A 316 -0.86 41.69 -17.06
N ASN A 317 0.12 42.53 -17.46
CA ASN A 317 1.09 43.12 -16.53
C ASN A 317 0.47 43.99 -15.42
N ASP A 318 -0.71 44.57 -15.66
CA ASP A 318 -1.48 45.44 -14.78
C ASP A 318 -2.50 44.68 -13.91
N THR A 319 -2.58 43.36 -14.02
CA THR A 319 -3.46 42.54 -13.17
C THR A 319 -3.03 42.69 -11.71
N VAL A 320 -3.96 43.14 -10.87
CA VAL A 320 -3.74 43.25 -9.42
C VAL A 320 -3.96 41.90 -8.76
N LEU A 321 -3.07 41.52 -7.85
CA LEU A 321 -3.10 40.24 -7.14
C LEU A 321 -3.72 40.43 -5.74
N PRO A 322 -4.99 40.10 -5.52
CA PRO A 322 -5.62 40.23 -4.22
C PRO A 322 -5.08 39.19 -3.23
N ALA A 323 -5.29 39.43 -1.93
CA ALA A 323 -5.01 38.42 -0.91
C ALA A 323 -5.77 37.11 -1.17
N GLY A 324 -5.13 35.97 -0.94
CA GLY A 324 -5.68 34.65 -1.20
C GLY A 324 -5.49 34.15 -2.64
N THR A 325 -4.79 34.93 -3.50
CA THR A 325 -4.35 34.46 -4.82
C THR A 325 -3.26 33.43 -4.67
N ASP A 326 -3.31 32.35 -5.45
CA ASP A 326 -2.17 31.45 -5.64
C ASP A 326 -1.47 31.74 -6.97
N LEU A 327 -0.17 31.50 -6.99
CA LEU A 327 0.68 31.68 -8.15
C LEU A 327 1.13 30.35 -8.71
N LEU A 328 1.15 30.22 -10.03
CA LEU A 328 1.84 29.13 -10.73
C LEU A 328 3.22 29.63 -11.13
N VAL A 329 4.25 29.00 -10.59
CA VAL A 329 5.65 29.39 -10.83
C VAL A 329 6.49 28.22 -11.31
N VAL A 330 7.51 28.50 -12.12
CA VAL A 330 8.57 27.56 -12.48
C VAL A 330 9.78 27.83 -11.61
N ARG A 331 10.32 26.81 -10.95
CA ARG A 331 11.52 26.89 -10.10
C ARG A 331 12.12 25.51 -9.83
N GLU A 332 13.37 25.49 -9.38
CA GLU A 332 14.12 24.26 -9.12
C GLU A 332 13.66 23.50 -7.87
N ARG A 333 13.16 24.21 -6.83
CA ARG A 333 12.75 23.62 -5.55
C ARG A 333 11.52 24.31 -4.97
N PRO A 334 10.69 23.62 -4.18
CA PRO A 334 9.57 24.28 -3.50
C PRO A 334 10.08 25.38 -2.55
N LEU A 335 9.24 26.40 -2.32
CA LEU A 335 9.50 27.39 -1.28
C LEU A 335 9.47 26.68 0.07
N ALA A 336 10.60 26.68 0.79
CA ALA A 336 10.58 26.25 2.19
C ALA A 336 9.55 27.10 2.93
N ASN A 337 8.55 26.47 3.56
CA ASN A 337 7.63 27.15 4.46
C ASN A 337 8.45 27.84 5.56
N ARG A 338 8.54 29.16 5.50
CA ARG A 338 9.13 30.00 6.55
C ARG A 338 8.09 30.32 7.61
#